data_b1a0c1d993f96238888dc4f449d67c1b
#
_entry.id   b1a0c1d993f96238888dc4f449d67c1b
#
_cell.length_a   1.000
_cell.length_b   1.000
_cell.length_c   1.000
_cell.angle_alpha   90.00
_cell.angle_beta   90.00
_cell.angle_gamma   90.00
#
_symmetry.space_group_name_H-M   'P 1'
#
loop_
_entity.id
_entity.type
_entity.pdbx_description
1 polymer ?
#
loop_
_entity_poly.entity_id
_entity_poly.type
_entity_poly.pdbx_seq_one_letter_code
_entity_poly.pdbx_strand_id
1 'polypeptide(L)'
;MKPSFAELYLTWYTCSVGERTKSPARQNEQSERFESQGKRAPAIFFRTEAGGEPVRDWLKGLAPEDRKRIGEDIKTVEFGWPVGMPMSRPLGGGIHEVRTNLGQNRVARVLFYIDKIGRMVLPHGFIKKAQRTPDEDLVLARSNKSKHARGA
;
A
#
# COMPACT_ATOMS: atom_id res chain seq x y z
N MET A 1 -15.71 -12.65 -7.13
CA MET A 1 -14.27 -12.35 -6.96
C MET A 1 -14.09 -10.88 -6.62
N LYS A 2 -13.34 -10.56 -5.58
CA LYS A 2 -13.02 -9.16 -5.25
C LYS A 2 -11.83 -8.70 -6.08
N PRO A 3 -11.83 -7.46 -6.59
CA PRO A 3 -10.74 -6.93 -7.38
C PRO A 3 -9.43 -6.87 -6.57
N SER A 4 -8.31 -7.11 -7.24
CA SER A 4 -6.98 -6.97 -6.65
C SER A 4 -6.67 -5.51 -6.33
N PHE A 5 -5.63 -5.25 -5.53
CA PHE A 5 -5.17 -3.89 -5.26
C PHE A 5 -4.89 -3.12 -6.57
N ALA A 6 -4.32 -3.77 -7.58
CA ALA A 6 -4.05 -3.16 -8.87
C ALA A 6 -5.32 -2.75 -9.63
N GLU A 7 -6.36 -3.57 -9.59
CA GLU A 7 -7.66 -3.25 -10.22
C GLU A 7 -8.35 -2.09 -9.51
N LEU A 8 -8.30 -2.06 -8.17
CA LEU A 8 -8.81 -0.95 -7.39
C LEU A 8 -8.02 0.34 -7.64
N TYR A 9 -6.70 0.24 -7.75
CA TYR A 9 -5.83 1.37 -8.07
C TYR A 9 -6.16 1.95 -9.45
N LEU A 10 -6.32 1.11 -10.46
CA LEU A 10 -6.71 1.52 -11.81
C LEU A 10 -8.10 2.19 -11.81
N THR A 11 -9.07 1.62 -11.11
CA THR A 11 -10.42 2.19 -10.98
C THR A 11 -10.37 3.56 -10.29
N TRP A 12 -9.54 3.71 -9.26
CA TRP A 12 -9.38 5.00 -8.59
C TRP A 12 -8.64 6.03 -9.44
N TYR A 13 -7.68 5.58 -10.23
CA TYR A 13 -6.94 6.44 -11.15
C TYR A 13 -7.84 7.00 -12.26
N THR A 14 -8.67 6.17 -12.87
CA THR A 14 -9.59 6.59 -13.94
C THR A 14 -10.70 7.49 -13.44
N CYS A 15 -11.20 7.31 -12.22
CA CYS A 15 -12.19 8.21 -11.63
C CYS A 15 -11.63 9.57 -11.18
N SER A 16 -10.32 9.70 -11.00
CA SER A 16 -9.66 10.93 -10.54
C SER A 16 -9.13 11.81 -11.68
N VAL A 17 -9.10 11.32 -12.92
CA VAL A 17 -8.64 12.06 -14.10
C VAL A 17 -9.84 12.64 -14.83
N GLY A 18 -10.52 13.58 -14.20
CA GLY A 18 -11.31 14.58 -14.93
C GLY A 18 -10.34 15.53 -15.61
N GLU A 19 -10.22 15.40 -16.90
CA GLU A 19 -9.63 16.32 -17.89
C GLU A 19 -8.66 17.40 -17.35
N ARG A 20 -7.36 17.13 -17.41
CA ARG A 20 -6.40 18.16 -17.78
C ARG A 20 -5.22 17.53 -18.53
N THR A 21 -5.19 17.86 -19.80
CA THR A 21 -4.14 17.62 -20.79
C THR A 21 -2.74 18.00 -20.27
N LYS A 22 -1.87 16.99 -20.07
CA LYS A 22 -0.42 17.13 -20.20
C LYS A 22 0.20 15.78 -20.50
N SER A 23 0.72 15.66 -21.70
CA SER A 23 1.62 14.63 -22.28
C SER A 23 1.58 13.22 -21.68
N PRO A 24 0.93 12.27 -22.36
CA PRO A 24 0.82 10.88 -21.90
C PRO A 24 2.10 10.05 -22.07
N ALA A 25 3.09 10.49 -22.84
CA ALA A 25 4.16 9.64 -23.32
C ALA A 25 5.15 9.16 -22.25
N ARG A 26 5.55 10.01 -21.27
CA ARG A 26 6.56 9.62 -20.27
C ARG A 26 6.02 8.81 -19.10
N GLN A 27 4.75 8.95 -18.78
CA GLN A 27 4.13 8.18 -17.69
C GLN A 27 3.73 6.77 -18.15
N ASN A 28 3.48 6.61 -19.45
CA ASN A 28 3.11 5.33 -20.03
C ASN A 28 4.30 4.35 -20.12
N GLU A 29 5.49 4.84 -20.46
CA GLU A 29 6.69 4.01 -20.57
C GLU A 29 7.14 3.39 -19.23
N GLN A 30 6.96 4.11 -18.12
CA GLN A 30 7.28 3.58 -16.79
C GLN A 30 6.24 2.57 -16.31
N SER A 31 4.95 2.82 -16.56
CA SER A 31 3.90 1.85 -16.22
C SER A 31 4.00 0.58 -17.07
N GLU A 32 4.29 0.69 -18.37
CA GLU A 32 4.48 -0.46 -19.25
C GLU A 32 5.70 -1.31 -18.89
N ARG A 33 6.79 -0.69 -18.41
CA ARG A 33 7.96 -1.42 -17.90
C ARG A 33 7.64 -2.22 -16.64
N PHE A 34 6.82 -1.67 -15.73
CA PHE A 34 6.40 -2.39 -14.53
C PHE A 34 5.45 -3.54 -14.86
N GLU A 35 4.55 -3.37 -15.80
CA GLU A 35 3.61 -4.42 -16.21
C GLU A 35 4.31 -5.61 -16.90
N SER A 36 5.40 -5.36 -17.64
CA SER A 36 6.16 -6.41 -18.34
C SER A 36 7.02 -7.29 -17.43
N GLN A 37 7.38 -6.82 -16.22
CA GLN A 37 8.27 -7.55 -15.32
C GLN A 37 7.55 -8.42 -14.29
N GLY A 38 6.22 -8.34 -14.18
CA GLY A 38 5.44 -9.04 -13.17
C GLY A 38 5.67 -8.53 -11.74
N LYS A 39 4.68 -8.68 -10.90
CA LYS A 39 4.76 -8.30 -9.48
C LYS A 39 5.55 -9.33 -8.69
N ARG A 40 6.56 -8.89 -7.96
CA ARG A 40 7.35 -9.76 -7.07
C ARG A 40 6.62 -10.09 -5.77
N ALA A 41 5.85 -9.14 -5.25
CA ALA A 41 5.05 -9.30 -4.04
C ALA A 41 3.68 -8.64 -4.23
N PRO A 42 2.70 -9.32 -4.84
CA PRO A 42 1.37 -8.75 -5.08
C PRO A 42 0.72 -8.27 -3.78
N ALA A 43 0.25 -7.01 -3.72
CA ALA A 43 -0.40 -6.47 -2.55
C ALA A 43 -1.84 -6.96 -2.41
N ILE A 44 -2.20 -7.33 -1.20
CA ILE A 44 -3.57 -7.66 -0.80
C ILE A 44 -3.93 -6.92 0.49
N PHE A 45 -5.19 -6.57 0.64
CA PHE A 45 -5.69 -6.02 1.89
C PHE A 45 -5.91 -7.13 2.92
N PHE A 46 -5.47 -6.90 4.15
CA PHE A 46 -5.90 -7.72 5.26
C PHE A 46 -7.42 -7.65 5.40
N ARG A 47 -8.05 -8.81 5.58
CA ARG A 47 -9.49 -8.93 5.79
C ARG A 47 -9.77 -9.44 7.20
N THR A 48 -10.68 -8.77 7.89
CA THR A 48 -11.19 -9.21 9.19
C THR A 48 -12.10 -10.44 9.03
N GLU A 49 -12.37 -11.16 10.12
CA GLU A 49 -13.30 -12.29 10.12
C GLU A 49 -14.71 -11.88 9.65
N ALA A 50 -15.13 -10.64 9.95
CA ALA A 50 -16.39 -10.08 9.48
C ALA A 50 -16.37 -9.62 8.01
N GLY A 51 -15.25 -9.78 7.30
CA GLY A 51 -15.11 -9.43 5.89
C GLY A 51 -14.70 -7.97 5.62
N GLY A 52 -14.46 -7.16 6.65
CA GLY A 52 -13.96 -5.79 6.51
C GLY A 52 -12.50 -5.73 6.06
N GLU A 53 -12.14 -4.69 5.32
CA GLU A 53 -10.78 -4.45 4.85
C GLU A 53 -10.30 -3.08 5.37
N PRO A 54 -9.74 -3.00 6.59
CA PRO A 54 -9.48 -1.72 7.27
C PRO A 54 -8.60 -0.76 6.48
N VAL A 55 -7.53 -1.24 5.85
CA VAL A 55 -6.62 -0.38 5.06
C VAL A 55 -7.31 0.13 3.81
N ARG A 56 -8.10 -0.69 3.14
CA ARG A 56 -8.89 -0.27 1.99
C ARG A 56 -9.89 0.83 2.36
N ASP A 57 -10.61 0.64 3.46
CA ASP A 57 -11.59 1.62 3.93
C ASP A 57 -10.92 2.93 4.35
N TRP A 58 -9.78 2.84 5.03
CA TRP A 58 -8.97 4.00 5.36
C TRP A 58 -8.51 4.76 4.11
N LEU A 59 -7.98 4.07 3.09
CA LEU A 59 -7.58 4.70 1.84
C LEU A 59 -8.73 5.40 1.12
N LYS A 60 -9.92 4.80 1.12
CA LYS A 60 -11.11 5.41 0.52
C LYS A 60 -11.52 6.72 1.19
N GLY A 61 -11.27 6.87 2.49
CA GLY A 61 -11.55 8.08 3.26
C GLY A 61 -10.55 9.22 3.04
N LEU A 62 -9.44 8.98 2.37
CA LEU A 62 -8.42 9.99 2.10
C LEU A 62 -8.75 10.83 0.86
N ALA A 63 -8.16 12.04 0.81
CA ALA A 63 -8.20 12.86 -0.40
C ALA A 63 -7.62 12.09 -1.60
N PRO A 64 -8.17 12.28 -2.83
CA PRO A 64 -7.72 11.53 -4.02
C PRO A 64 -6.22 11.64 -4.29
N GLU A 65 -5.61 12.81 -4.06
CA GLU A 65 -4.17 13.02 -4.24
C GLU A 65 -3.33 12.21 -3.25
N ASP A 66 -3.72 12.18 -1.97
CA ASP A 66 -3.04 11.42 -0.92
C ASP A 66 -3.13 9.92 -1.21
N ARG A 67 -4.31 9.45 -1.57
CA ARG A 67 -4.58 8.06 -1.95
C ARG A 67 -3.75 7.63 -3.16
N LYS A 68 -3.65 8.48 -4.17
CA LYS A 68 -2.84 8.22 -5.36
C LYS A 68 -1.36 8.05 -5.01
N ARG A 69 -0.79 8.98 -4.22
CA ARG A 69 0.62 8.90 -3.81
C ARG A 69 0.93 7.64 -3.00
N ILE A 70 0.06 7.30 -2.06
CA ILE A 70 0.20 6.07 -1.26
C ILE A 70 0.12 4.83 -2.17
N GLY A 71 -0.82 4.79 -3.10
CA GLY A 71 -0.98 3.70 -4.05
C GLY A 71 0.23 3.52 -4.97
N GLU A 72 0.83 4.61 -5.44
CA GLU A 72 2.05 4.58 -6.26
C GLU A 72 3.24 4.00 -5.49
N ASP A 73 3.42 4.38 -4.23
CA ASP A 73 4.50 3.86 -3.39
C ASP A 73 4.29 2.37 -3.06
N ILE A 74 3.06 1.95 -2.77
CA ILE A 74 2.74 0.53 -2.59
C ILE A 74 3.03 -0.26 -3.86
N LYS A 75 2.62 0.26 -5.02
CA LYS A 75 2.90 -0.36 -6.33
C LYS A 75 4.40 -0.51 -6.57
N THR A 76 5.20 0.50 -6.24
CA THR A 76 6.65 0.44 -6.35
C THR A 76 7.24 -0.72 -5.54
N VAL A 77 6.74 -0.94 -4.32
CA VAL A 77 7.16 -2.06 -3.48
C VAL A 77 6.69 -3.40 -4.05
N GLU A 78 5.45 -3.49 -4.55
CA GLU A 78 4.93 -4.72 -5.19
C GLU A 78 5.84 -5.23 -6.31
N PHE A 79 6.31 -4.32 -7.17
CA PHE A 79 7.13 -4.67 -8.33
C PHE A 79 8.62 -4.81 -8.02
N GLY A 80 9.12 -4.05 -7.04
CA GLY A 80 10.53 -3.98 -6.71
C GLY A 80 10.99 -4.81 -5.52
N TRP A 81 10.07 -5.47 -4.80
CA TRP A 81 10.42 -6.20 -3.57
C TRP A 81 11.57 -7.20 -3.77
N PRO A 82 12.53 -7.29 -2.86
CA PRO A 82 12.71 -6.46 -1.66
C PRO A 82 13.26 -5.05 -1.97
N VAL A 83 12.64 -4.03 -1.36
CA VAL A 83 13.02 -2.63 -1.49
C VAL A 83 13.45 -2.10 -0.12
N GLY A 84 14.62 -1.47 -0.05
CA GLY A 84 15.15 -0.89 1.17
C GLY A 84 14.80 0.59 1.37
N MET A 85 15.46 1.20 2.33
CA MET A 85 15.34 2.63 2.61
C MET A 85 15.67 3.50 1.38
N PRO A 86 15.02 4.64 1.18
CA PRO A 86 14.03 5.27 2.06
C PRO A 86 12.58 4.78 1.88
N MET A 87 12.30 3.98 0.86
CA MET A 87 10.95 3.56 0.47
C MET A 87 10.33 2.61 1.48
N SER A 88 11.07 1.59 1.90
CA SER A 88 10.62 0.58 2.84
C SER A 88 11.57 0.45 4.02
N ARG A 89 11.02 0.32 5.23
CA ARG A 89 11.78 0.17 6.46
C ARG A 89 11.31 -1.04 7.25
N PRO A 90 12.21 -1.93 7.69
CA PRO A 90 11.85 -3.00 8.60
C PRO A 90 11.56 -2.48 10.01
N LEU A 91 10.51 -3.02 10.64
CA LEU A 91 10.06 -2.66 12.00
C LEU A 91 10.20 -3.83 13.00
N GLY A 92 10.78 -4.95 12.56
CA GLY A 92 10.90 -6.17 13.36
C GLY A 92 9.68 -7.09 13.23
N GLY A 93 9.88 -8.37 13.58
CA GLY A 93 8.83 -9.38 13.50
C GLY A 93 8.31 -9.66 12.08
N GLY A 94 9.10 -9.36 11.06
CA GLY A 94 8.71 -9.51 9.65
C GLY A 94 7.75 -8.43 9.15
N ILE A 95 7.52 -7.38 9.93
CA ILE A 95 6.73 -6.22 9.51
C ILE A 95 7.64 -5.14 8.96
N HIS A 96 7.21 -4.55 7.86
CA HIS A 96 7.84 -3.42 7.19
C HIS A 96 6.86 -2.25 7.07
N GLU A 97 7.35 -1.06 6.83
CA GLU A 97 6.51 0.10 6.51
C GLU A 97 6.85 0.67 5.13
N VAL A 98 5.83 1.06 4.38
CA VAL A 98 5.97 1.97 3.24
C VAL A 98 5.68 3.38 3.74
N ARG A 99 6.58 4.30 3.45
CA ARG A 99 6.48 5.71 3.85
C ARG A 99 6.19 6.56 2.63
N THR A 100 5.07 7.26 2.67
CA THR A 100 4.66 8.19 1.61
C THR A 100 4.61 9.62 2.15
N ASN A 101 5.39 10.49 1.57
CA ASN A 101 5.35 11.91 1.90
C ASN A 101 4.12 12.56 1.26
N LEU A 102 3.25 13.09 2.10
CA LEU A 102 2.08 13.87 1.72
C LEU A 102 2.36 15.37 1.90
N GLY A 103 1.50 16.21 1.37
CA GLY A 103 1.60 17.64 1.62
C GLY A 103 1.45 18.02 3.10
N GLN A 104 1.88 19.23 3.49
CA GLN A 104 1.71 19.80 4.84
C GLN A 104 2.41 19.00 5.96
N ASN A 105 3.62 18.52 5.72
CA ASN A 105 4.41 17.74 6.68
C ASN A 105 3.73 16.47 7.19
N ARG A 106 2.80 15.92 6.41
CA ARG A 106 2.14 14.65 6.72
C ARG A 106 2.90 13.50 6.07
N VAL A 107 3.03 12.40 6.78
CA VAL A 107 3.61 11.17 6.27
C VAL A 107 2.60 10.04 6.47
N ALA A 108 2.18 9.43 5.38
CA ALA A 108 1.41 8.21 5.43
C ALA A 108 2.35 7.03 5.67
N ARG A 109 1.93 6.10 6.49
CA ARG A 109 2.64 4.85 6.77
C ARG A 109 1.70 3.69 6.56
N VAL A 110 2.04 2.83 5.63
CA VAL A 110 1.33 1.58 5.41
C VAL A 110 2.22 0.45 5.87
N LEU A 111 1.78 -0.28 6.87
CA LEU A 111 2.49 -1.44 7.38
C LEU A 111 2.17 -2.65 6.50
N PHE A 112 3.15 -3.50 6.27
CA PHE A 112 2.98 -4.71 5.49
C PHE A 112 3.92 -5.83 5.96
N TYR A 113 3.59 -7.04 5.55
CA TYR A 113 4.48 -8.20 5.67
C TYR A 113 4.29 -9.10 4.45
N ILE A 114 5.27 -9.94 4.19
CA ILE A 114 5.18 -10.92 3.13
C ILE A 114 4.68 -12.24 3.73
N ASP A 115 3.58 -12.77 3.19
CA ASP A 115 3.02 -14.02 3.66
C ASP A 115 3.77 -15.24 3.09
N LYS A 116 3.35 -16.44 3.50
CA LYS A 116 4.01 -17.70 3.12
C LYS A 116 4.01 -17.98 1.61
N ILE A 117 3.09 -17.37 0.86
CA ILE A 117 3.00 -17.54 -0.60
C ILE A 117 3.54 -16.33 -1.36
N GLY A 118 4.21 -15.40 -0.68
CA GLY A 118 4.91 -14.28 -1.30
C GLY A 118 4.05 -13.05 -1.57
N ARG A 119 2.87 -12.91 -0.95
CA ARG A 119 2.02 -11.74 -1.10
C ARG A 119 2.35 -10.67 -0.06
N MET A 120 2.26 -9.41 -0.49
CA MET A 120 2.37 -8.24 0.37
C MET A 120 1.02 -7.98 1.06
N VAL A 121 0.86 -8.41 2.30
CA VAL A 121 -0.37 -8.19 3.07
C VAL A 121 -0.31 -6.86 3.80
N LEU A 122 -1.37 -6.06 3.69
CA LEU A 122 -1.48 -4.73 4.29
C LEU A 122 -2.39 -4.78 5.53
N PRO A 123 -1.83 -4.99 6.74
CA PRO A 123 -2.63 -5.13 7.97
C PRO A 123 -3.06 -3.80 8.58
N HIS A 124 -2.34 -2.71 8.35
CA HIS A 124 -2.64 -1.42 8.95
C HIS A 124 -2.04 -0.26 8.17
N GLY A 125 -2.70 0.90 8.20
CA GLY A 125 -2.22 2.14 7.60
C GLY A 125 -2.72 3.35 8.36
N PHE A 126 -1.91 4.39 8.44
CA PHE A 126 -2.24 5.63 9.15
C PHE A 126 -1.42 6.82 8.63
N ILE A 127 -1.88 8.04 8.94
CA ILE A 127 -1.13 9.27 8.69
C ILE A 127 -0.65 9.83 10.01
N LYS A 128 0.63 10.19 10.07
CA LYS A 128 1.23 10.74 11.27
C LYS A 128 2.10 11.96 11.01
N LYS A 129 2.11 12.86 12.01
CA LYS A 129 2.99 14.03 12.04
C LYS A 129 4.34 13.77 12.74
N ALA A 130 4.49 12.65 13.46
CA ALA A 130 5.71 12.32 14.22
C ALA A 130 6.63 11.35 13.45
N GLN A 131 7.93 11.38 13.77
CA GLN A 131 8.95 10.59 13.06
C GLN A 131 8.90 9.09 13.35
N ARG A 132 8.42 8.67 14.51
CA ARG A 132 8.40 7.26 14.94
C ARG A 132 7.04 6.64 14.76
N THR A 133 7.01 5.40 14.30
CA THR A 133 5.77 4.58 14.29
C THR A 133 5.35 4.29 15.71
N PRO A 134 4.11 4.60 16.13
CA PRO A 134 3.66 4.33 17.48
C PRO A 134 3.60 2.83 17.78
N ASP A 135 3.82 2.49 19.01
CA ASP A 135 3.76 1.10 19.47
C ASP A 135 2.35 0.51 19.31
N GLU A 136 1.29 1.34 19.46
CA GLU A 136 -0.10 0.95 19.27
C GLU A 136 -0.38 0.47 17.84
N ASP A 137 0.11 1.20 16.84
CA ASP A 137 -0.04 0.83 15.43
C ASP A 137 0.72 -0.46 15.09
N LEU A 138 1.89 -0.66 15.69
CA LEU A 138 2.65 -1.90 15.57
C LEU A 138 1.93 -3.09 16.21
N VAL A 139 1.37 -2.91 17.39
CA VAL A 139 0.60 -3.95 18.10
C VAL A 139 -0.61 -4.36 17.25
N LEU A 140 -1.34 -3.40 16.71
CA LEU A 140 -2.48 -3.66 15.83
C LEU A 140 -2.07 -4.41 14.56
N ALA A 141 -0.99 -3.99 13.90
CA ALA A 141 -0.48 -4.65 12.71
C ALA A 141 -0.05 -6.10 12.99
N ARG A 142 0.62 -6.35 14.12
CA ARG A 142 1.02 -7.70 14.56
C ARG A 142 -0.17 -8.57 14.88
N SER A 143 -1.19 -8.03 15.53
CA SER A 143 -2.45 -8.72 15.80
C SER A 143 -3.14 -9.14 14.50
N ASN A 144 -3.27 -8.23 13.54
CA ASN A 144 -3.86 -8.50 12.25
C ASN A 144 -3.06 -9.52 11.42
N LYS A 145 -1.73 -9.45 11.48
CA LYS A 145 -0.84 -10.46 10.88
C LYS A 145 -1.12 -11.85 11.46
N SER A 146 -1.24 -11.96 12.78
CA SER A 146 -1.54 -13.25 13.43
C SER A 146 -2.91 -13.79 13.06
N LYS A 147 -3.91 -12.92 12.93
CA LYS A 147 -5.26 -13.29 12.47
C LYS A 147 -5.25 -13.80 11.03
N HIS A 148 -4.55 -13.10 10.13
CA HIS A 148 -4.40 -13.54 8.74
C HIS A 148 -3.71 -14.90 8.63
N ALA A 149 -2.65 -15.12 9.39
CA ALA A 149 -1.91 -16.39 9.40
C ALA A 149 -2.76 -17.58 9.88
N ARG A 150 -3.73 -17.34 10.78
CA ARG A 150 -4.66 -18.39 11.27
C ARG A 150 -5.81 -18.66 10.31
N GLY A 151 -6.22 -17.66 9.53
CA GLY A 151 -7.32 -17.78 8.57
C GLY A 151 -6.88 -18.18 7.16
N ALA A 152 -5.60 -18.28 6.95
CA ALA A 152 -5.03 -18.61 5.64
C ALA A 152 -4.80 -20.12 5.48
#